data_832b6a2624d904525778230e18041e30
#
_entry.id   832b6a2624d904525778230e18041e30
#
_cell.length_a   1.000
_cell.length_b   1.000
_cell.length_c   1.000
_cell.angle_alpha   90.00
_cell.angle_beta   90.00
_cell.angle_gamma   90.00
#
_symmetry.space_group_name_H-M   'P 1'
#
loop_
_entity.id
_entity.type
_entity.pdbx_description
1 polymer ?
#
loop_
_entity_poly.entity_id
_entity_poly.type
_entity_poly.pdbx_seq_one_letter_code
_entity_poly.pdbx_strand_id
1 'polypeptide(L)'
;MRETVTVSELDLALVNALQLRPRASWTELAPLLGVTAGTLARRWERLTGEGLAWVYAAPGREFSRTRCTAFVLLRCAPGSRGAIAERLCAFEEAVTIELTGPGSADLLLDVLAPDLPALTRFLTERLETLPGLVSVDCLFATSLSVEGSRWRLRSLAPDQLTALGAPGSGARDASPTVELDTVDRALLDALVRDGRLGLAALAEHADSSPATVRRRLRRLDDSGILTLRCDMAAALAGRPVPVSLLGRAPARDTAAVHRTFAALPECRLVAGVTGRANIFATLWVHDLGDIQRRETALCARLPTLTVTDRIVGLHTVKRMGHLLDEDGRRVGLRAIRPW
;
A
#
# COMPACT_ATOMS: atom_id res chain seq x y z
N MET A 1 -24.81 -3.13 17.60
CA MET A 1 -24.44 -1.71 17.38
C MET A 1 -22.96 -1.62 17.70
N ARG A 2 -22.08 -1.57 16.69
CA ARG A 2 -20.63 -1.41 16.93
C ARG A 2 -20.38 0.03 17.36
N GLU A 3 -19.64 0.23 18.45
CA GLU A 3 -19.23 1.56 18.89
C GLU A 3 -18.46 2.26 17.76
N THR A 4 -18.91 3.47 17.44
CA THR A 4 -18.19 4.33 16.48
C THR A 4 -16.90 4.76 17.17
N VAL A 5 -15.78 4.13 16.82
CA VAL A 5 -14.47 4.49 17.37
C VAL A 5 -14.10 5.88 16.85
N THR A 6 -14.06 6.83 17.76
CA THR A 6 -13.68 8.20 17.42
C THR A 6 -12.16 8.32 17.45
N VAL A 7 -11.59 8.67 16.32
CA VAL A 7 -10.16 9.00 16.17
C VAL A 7 -10.03 10.52 16.37
N SER A 8 -9.16 10.94 17.29
CA SER A 8 -8.92 12.34 17.56
C SER A 8 -7.93 12.96 16.54
N GLU A 9 -7.89 14.28 16.46
CA GLU A 9 -6.90 15.00 15.64
C GLU A 9 -5.46 14.60 16.02
N LEU A 10 -5.19 14.38 17.32
CA LEU A 10 -3.89 13.91 17.78
C LEU A 10 -3.56 12.49 17.28
N ASP A 11 -4.54 11.60 17.18
CA ASP A 11 -4.35 10.26 16.60
C ASP A 11 -4.01 10.36 15.11
N LEU A 12 -4.69 11.23 14.35
CA LEU A 12 -4.38 11.49 12.95
C LEU A 12 -3.00 12.10 12.77
N ALA A 13 -2.62 13.06 13.62
CA ALA A 13 -1.29 13.66 13.62
C ALA A 13 -0.21 12.64 13.95
N LEU A 14 -0.44 11.74 14.93
CA LEU A 14 0.47 10.64 15.26
C LEU A 14 0.66 9.69 14.09
N VAL A 15 -0.43 9.24 13.44
CA VAL A 15 -0.35 8.37 12.26
C VAL A 15 0.39 9.10 11.12
N ASN A 16 0.11 10.38 10.88
CA ASN A 16 0.80 11.16 9.84
C ASN A 16 2.30 11.32 10.14
N ALA A 17 2.68 11.53 11.40
CA ALA A 17 4.09 11.56 11.82
C ALA A 17 4.77 10.20 11.56
N LEU A 18 4.09 9.08 11.86
CA LEU A 18 4.60 7.73 11.58
C LEU A 18 4.58 7.37 10.09
N GLN A 19 3.75 8.00 9.28
CA GLN A 19 3.83 7.88 7.82
C GLN A 19 5.12 8.53 7.28
N LEU A 20 5.62 9.57 7.92
CA LEU A 20 6.86 10.27 7.55
C LEU A 20 8.09 9.58 8.15
N ARG A 21 8.01 9.19 9.43
CA ARG A 21 9.08 8.53 10.18
C ARG A 21 8.56 7.33 10.96
N PRO A 22 8.37 6.16 10.30
CA PRO A 22 7.67 5.00 10.88
C PRO A 22 8.29 4.44 12.16
N ARG A 23 9.59 4.63 12.36
CA ARG A 23 10.34 4.17 13.54
C ARG A 23 10.80 5.29 14.46
N ALA A 24 10.31 6.53 14.30
CA ALA A 24 10.61 7.61 15.25
C ALA A 24 10.21 7.18 16.67
N SER A 25 11.06 7.51 17.64
CA SER A 25 10.78 7.24 19.05
C SER A 25 9.68 8.16 19.57
N TRP A 26 8.97 7.72 20.60
CA TRP A 26 7.96 8.57 21.23
C TRP A 26 8.57 9.84 21.83
N THR A 27 9.82 9.77 22.27
CA THR A 27 10.57 10.93 22.80
C THR A 27 10.86 11.97 21.72
N GLU A 28 11.14 11.54 20.48
CA GLU A 28 11.31 12.45 19.34
C GLU A 28 9.98 13.08 18.90
N LEU A 29 8.87 12.33 18.93
CA LEU A 29 7.57 12.82 18.47
C LEU A 29 6.84 13.67 19.52
N ALA A 30 7.09 13.44 20.81
CA ALA A 30 6.39 14.09 21.91
C ALA A 30 6.40 15.63 21.83
N PRO A 31 7.57 16.31 21.70
CA PRO A 31 7.61 17.76 21.59
C PRO A 31 6.94 18.29 20.32
N LEU A 32 6.99 17.54 19.21
CA LEU A 32 6.38 17.93 17.94
C LEU A 32 4.85 17.89 17.98
N LEU A 33 4.29 16.97 18.75
CA LEU A 33 2.84 16.76 18.88
C LEU A 33 2.26 17.41 20.16
N GLY A 34 3.10 18.10 20.97
CA GLY A 34 2.65 18.84 22.14
C GLY A 34 2.14 17.96 23.29
N VAL A 35 2.61 16.70 23.41
CA VAL A 35 2.19 15.75 24.44
C VAL A 35 3.37 14.96 24.99
N THR A 36 3.14 14.14 26.03
CA THR A 36 4.21 13.29 26.59
C THR A 36 4.45 12.03 25.74
N ALA A 37 5.66 11.48 25.82
CA ALA A 37 6.00 10.21 25.16
C ALA A 37 5.10 9.04 25.61
N GLY A 38 4.74 9.00 26.91
CA GLY A 38 3.81 8.01 27.45
C GLY A 38 2.37 8.13 26.89
N THR A 39 1.93 9.37 26.60
CA THR A 39 0.64 9.61 25.94
C THR A 39 0.65 9.04 24.52
N LEU A 40 1.72 9.25 23.75
CA LEU A 40 1.85 8.72 22.40
C LEU A 40 1.92 7.20 22.40
N ALA A 41 2.68 6.60 23.32
CA ALA A 41 2.77 5.15 23.45
C ALA A 41 1.39 4.52 23.67
N ARG A 42 0.62 4.99 24.66
CA ARG A 42 -0.73 4.48 24.96
C ARG A 42 -1.71 4.67 23.79
N ARG A 43 -1.63 5.81 23.08
CA ARG A 43 -2.47 6.05 21.90
C ARG A 43 -2.13 5.06 20.78
N TRP A 44 -0.84 4.84 20.54
CA TRP A 44 -0.39 3.89 19.53
C TRP A 44 -0.81 2.46 19.87
N GLU A 45 -0.66 2.04 21.13
CA GLU A 45 -1.13 0.73 21.61
C GLU A 45 -2.64 0.55 21.36
N ARG A 46 -3.44 1.58 21.67
CA ARG A 46 -4.87 1.56 21.38
C ARG A 46 -5.13 1.45 19.87
N LEU A 47 -4.52 2.32 19.04
CA LEU A 47 -4.72 2.30 17.60
C LEU A 47 -4.35 0.97 16.96
N THR A 48 -3.27 0.34 17.41
CA THR A 48 -2.84 -0.97 16.91
C THR A 48 -3.70 -2.11 17.45
N GLY A 49 -4.07 -2.06 18.72
CA GLY A 49 -4.92 -3.07 19.37
C GLY A 49 -6.33 -3.13 18.78
N GLU A 50 -6.87 -1.98 18.39
CA GLU A 50 -8.17 -1.86 17.71
C GLU A 50 -8.07 -2.05 16.18
N GLY A 51 -6.88 -2.32 15.65
CA GLY A 51 -6.64 -2.50 14.21
C GLY A 51 -6.81 -1.22 13.36
N LEU A 52 -6.79 -0.04 13.99
CA LEU A 52 -7.06 1.24 13.34
C LEU A 52 -5.84 1.78 12.56
N ALA A 53 -4.62 1.48 13.05
CA ALA A 53 -3.38 1.83 12.38
C ALA A 53 -2.31 0.77 12.65
N TRP A 54 -1.37 0.62 11.71
CA TRP A 54 -0.26 -0.33 11.84
C TRP A 54 0.95 0.11 11.03
N VAL A 55 2.14 -0.25 11.50
CA VAL A 55 3.39 -0.06 10.76
C VAL A 55 3.92 -1.42 10.32
N TYR A 56 4.40 -1.52 9.09
CA TYR A 56 4.91 -2.75 8.51
C TYR A 56 5.97 -2.50 7.44
N ALA A 57 6.77 -3.53 7.14
CA ALA A 57 7.69 -3.53 6.01
C ALA A 57 6.95 -3.86 4.71
N ALA A 58 7.22 -3.09 3.68
CA ALA A 58 6.78 -3.34 2.31
C ALA A 58 8.00 -3.31 1.38
N PRO A 59 7.89 -3.92 0.18
CA PRO A 59 8.89 -3.78 -0.86
C PRO A 59 9.18 -2.31 -1.15
N GLY A 60 10.44 -1.94 -1.10
CA GLY A 60 10.88 -0.61 -1.47
C GLY A 60 10.87 -0.43 -3.00
N ARG A 61 11.08 0.80 -3.44
CA ARG A 61 10.99 1.16 -4.86
C ARG A 61 11.96 0.37 -5.74
N GLU A 62 13.22 0.26 -5.33
CA GLU A 62 14.24 -0.42 -6.13
C GLU A 62 13.96 -1.92 -6.20
N PHE A 63 13.51 -2.50 -5.10
CA PHE A 63 13.10 -3.89 -5.11
C PHE A 63 11.87 -4.14 -6.01
N SER A 64 10.86 -3.27 -5.94
CA SER A 64 9.66 -3.38 -6.80
C SER A 64 9.98 -3.27 -8.29
N ARG A 65 11.03 -2.54 -8.67
CA ARG A 65 11.49 -2.43 -10.08
C ARG A 65 12.07 -3.72 -10.64
N THR A 66 12.57 -4.62 -9.80
CA THR A 66 13.12 -5.93 -10.19
C THR A 66 12.07 -7.04 -10.17
N ARG A 67 10.82 -6.73 -9.83
CA ARG A 67 9.72 -7.67 -9.70
C ARG A 67 8.65 -7.46 -10.76
N CYS A 68 7.84 -8.49 -10.97
CA CYS A 68 6.67 -8.39 -11.82
C CYS A 68 5.47 -7.98 -10.97
N THR A 69 4.90 -6.83 -11.28
CA THR A 69 3.63 -6.35 -10.70
C THR A 69 2.54 -6.46 -11.74
N ALA A 70 1.37 -6.95 -11.35
CA ALA A 70 0.18 -6.95 -12.19
C ALA A 70 -1.05 -6.51 -11.40
N PHE A 71 -1.96 -5.83 -12.11
CA PHE A 71 -3.31 -5.54 -11.62
C PHE A 71 -4.26 -6.49 -12.32
N VAL A 72 -4.91 -7.35 -11.54
CA VAL A 72 -5.72 -8.44 -12.08
C VAL A 72 -7.18 -8.20 -11.75
N LEU A 73 -7.99 -8.07 -12.79
CA LEU A 73 -9.42 -7.89 -12.67
C LEU A 73 -10.10 -9.24 -12.89
N LEU A 74 -10.92 -9.64 -11.93
CA LEU A 74 -11.60 -10.92 -11.94
C LEU A 74 -13.11 -10.74 -12.06
N ARG A 75 -13.73 -11.57 -12.88
CA ARG A 75 -15.18 -11.76 -12.87
C ARG A 75 -15.51 -13.12 -12.29
N CYS A 76 -16.51 -13.13 -11.44
CA CYS A 76 -16.94 -14.30 -10.69
C CYS A 76 -18.35 -14.72 -11.11
N ALA A 77 -18.64 -16.01 -11.02
CA ALA A 77 -20.01 -16.49 -11.13
C ALA A 77 -20.88 -15.92 -9.98
N PRO A 78 -22.18 -15.70 -10.20
CA PRO A 78 -23.06 -15.22 -9.15
C PRO A 78 -22.94 -16.06 -7.86
N GLY A 79 -22.73 -15.36 -6.72
CA GLY A 79 -22.59 -15.99 -5.41
C GLY A 79 -21.19 -16.51 -5.06
N SER A 80 -20.22 -16.59 -6.01
CA SER A 80 -18.89 -17.14 -5.74
C SER A 80 -17.85 -16.11 -5.28
N ARG A 81 -18.11 -14.81 -5.43
CA ARG A 81 -17.16 -13.71 -5.15
C ARG A 81 -16.54 -13.80 -3.76
N GLY A 82 -17.34 -14.03 -2.72
CA GLY A 82 -16.84 -14.11 -1.33
C GLY A 82 -15.90 -15.29 -1.12
N ALA A 83 -16.27 -16.48 -1.61
CA ALA A 83 -15.45 -17.69 -1.49
C ALA A 83 -14.13 -17.57 -2.27
N ILE A 84 -14.15 -16.91 -3.44
CA ILE A 84 -12.94 -16.63 -4.22
C ILE A 84 -12.05 -15.64 -3.46
N ALA A 85 -12.60 -14.55 -2.92
CA ALA A 85 -11.85 -13.58 -2.15
C ALA A 85 -11.18 -14.20 -0.93
N GLU A 86 -11.87 -15.08 -0.20
CA GLU A 86 -11.32 -15.82 0.93
C GLU A 86 -10.13 -16.71 0.53
N ARG A 87 -10.27 -17.47 -0.56
CA ARG A 87 -9.19 -18.31 -1.08
C ARG A 87 -7.98 -17.48 -1.52
N LEU A 88 -8.22 -16.36 -2.19
CA LEU A 88 -7.17 -15.43 -2.61
C LEU A 88 -6.39 -14.84 -1.42
N CYS A 89 -7.02 -14.68 -0.26
CA CYS A 89 -6.32 -14.23 0.94
C CYS A 89 -5.16 -15.15 1.35
N ALA A 90 -5.22 -16.45 1.03
CA ALA A 90 -4.15 -17.40 1.31
C ALA A 90 -2.95 -17.29 0.35
N PHE A 91 -3.09 -16.63 -0.78
CA PHE A 91 -2.02 -16.49 -1.79
C PHE A 91 -1.09 -15.33 -1.43
N GLU A 92 0.22 -15.61 -1.34
CA GLU A 92 1.23 -14.61 -1.00
C GLU A 92 1.41 -13.58 -2.12
N GLU A 93 1.22 -14.00 -3.38
CA GLU A 93 1.35 -13.15 -4.57
C GLU A 93 0.22 -12.12 -4.68
N ALA A 94 -1.01 -12.45 -4.23
CA ALA A 94 -2.12 -11.51 -4.16
C ALA A 94 -1.94 -10.60 -2.94
N VAL A 95 -1.15 -9.54 -3.09
CA VAL A 95 -0.76 -8.68 -1.96
C VAL A 95 -1.88 -7.75 -1.51
N THR A 96 -2.76 -7.34 -2.43
CA THR A 96 -3.98 -6.56 -2.14
C THR A 96 -5.15 -7.20 -2.85
N ILE A 97 -6.31 -7.27 -2.19
CA ILE A 97 -7.55 -7.84 -2.71
C ILE A 97 -8.69 -6.88 -2.37
N GLU A 98 -9.37 -6.40 -3.39
CA GLU A 98 -10.48 -5.47 -3.26
C GLU A 98 -11.74 -6.04 -3.90
N LEU A 99 -12.83 -6.11 -3.13
CA LEU A 99 -14.16 -6.35 -3.69
C LEU A 99 -14.63 -5.08 -4.36
N THR A 100 -15.09 -5.19 -5.60
CA THR A 100 -15.52 -4.03 -6.38
C THR A 100 -17.05 -4.01 -6.56
N GLY A 101 -17.59 -2.86 -6.93
CA GLY A 101 -18.96 -2.76 -7.40
C GLY A 101 -19.17 -3.61 -8.66
N PRO A 102 -20.36 -4.23 -8.83
CA PRO A 102 -20.66 -4.97 -10.04
C PRO A 102 -20.46 -4.13 -11.30
N GLY A 103 -19.67 -4.64 -12.26
CA GLY A 103 -19.30 -3.87 -13.45
C GLY A 103 -18.30 -4.62 -14.31
N SER A 104 -17.20 -3.98 -14.65
CA SER A 104 -16.10 -4.58 -15.42
C SER A 104 -15.34 -5.66 -14.67
N ALA A 105 -15.35 -5.61 -13.33
CA ALA A 105 -14.75 -6.61 -12.45
C ALA A 105 -15.58 -6.79 -11.19
N ASP A 106 -15.46 -7.94 -10.53
CA ASP A 106 -16.00 -8.25 -9.20
C ASP A 106 -14.94 -8.18 -8.12
N LEU A 107 -13.68 -8.44 -8.50
CA LEU A 107 -12.49 -8.35 -7.66
C LEU A 107 -11.38 -7.66 -8.43
N LEU A 108 -10.61 -6.83 -7.74
CA LEU A 108 -9.36 -6.25 -8.21
C LEU A 108 -8.23 -6.71 -7.29
N LEU A 109 -7.17 -7.25 -7.89
CA LEU A 109 -5.99 -7.71 -7.17
C LEU A 109 -4.77 -6.89 -7.55
N ASP A 110 -3.93 -6.54 -6.54
CA ASP A 110 -2.53 -6.23 -6.78
C ASP A 110 -1.74 -7.53 -6.60
N VAL A 111 -1.06 -7.95 -7.64
CA VAL A 111 -0.23 -9.17 -7.65
C VAL A 111 1.23 -8.79 -7.77
N LEU A 112 2.06 -9.39 -6.94
CA LEU A 112 3.50 -9.20 -6.95
C LEU A 112 4.19 -10.56 -7.03
N ALA A 113 5.00 -10.75 -8.06
CA ALA A 113 5.75 -11.98 -8.29
C ALA A 113 7.25 -11.68 -8.49
N PRO A 114 8.15 -12.64 -8.18
CA PRO A 114 9.58 -12.48 -8.36
C PRO A 114 9.98 -12.17 -9.80
N ASP A 115 9.34 -12.84 -10.75
CA ASP A 115 9.63 -12.78 -12.18
C ASP A 115 8.38 -13.15 -13.01
N LEU A 116 8.46 -13.02 -14.30
CA LEU A 116 7.37 -13.34 -15.23
C LEU A 116 7.00 -14.83 -15.21
N PRO A 117 7.93 -15.81 -15.16
CA PRO A 117 7.58 -17.22 -15.00
C PRO A 117 6.79 -17.51 -13.72
N ALA A 118 7.16 -16.92 -12.59
CA ALA A 118 6.41 -17.08 -11.34
C ALA A 118 5.01 -16.46 -11.43
N LEU A 119 4.89 -15.29 -12.05
CA LEU A 119 3.59 -14.66 -12.31
C LEU A 119 2.72 -15.53 -13.23
N THR A 120 3.30 -16.09 -14.29
CA THR A 120 2.60 -17.01 -15.20
C THR A 120 2.06 -18.21 -14.42
N ARG A 121 2.88 -18.90 -13.63
CA ARG A 121 2.41 -20.04 -12.81
C ARG A 121 1.30 -19.64 -11.86
N PHE A 122 1.43 -18.48 -11.20
CA PHE A 122 0.35 -17.98 -10.33
C PHE A 122 -0.97 -17.82 -11.08
N LEU A 123 -0.95 -17.18 -12.25
CA LEU A 123 -2.15 -16.95 -13.06
C LEU A 123 -2.77 -18.25 -13.55
N THR A 124 -1.97 -19.14 -14.17
CA THR A 124 -2.49 -20.33 -14.88
C THR A 124 -2.75 -21.53 -13.96
N GLU A 125 -1.90 -21.76 -12.95
CA GLU A 125 -1.97 -22.96 -12.13
C GLU A 125 -2.74 -22.75 -10.81
N ARG A 126 -2.86 -21.49 -10.36
CA ARG A 126 -3.49 -21.19 -9.07
C ARG A 126 -4.74 -20.32 -9.21
N LEU A 127 -4.66 -19.24 -9.99
CA LEU A 127 -5.76 -18.29 -10.11
C LEU A 127 -6.88 -18.84 -11.01
N GLU A 128 -6.54 -19.27 -12.23
CA GLU A 128 -7.54 -19.78 -13.20
C GLU A 128 -8.20 -21.09 -12.76
N THR A 129 -7.63 -21.80 -11.79
CA THR A 129 -8.21 -23.03 -11.23
C THR A 129 -9.23 -22.77 -10.12
N LEU A 130 -9.47 -21.52 -9.73
CA LEU A 130 -10.44 -21.20 -8.68
C LEU A 130 -11.88 -21.46 -9.15
N PRO A 131 -12.64 -22.32 -8.44
CA PRO A 131 -14.03 -22.59 -8.79
C PRO A 131 -14.89 -21.33 -8.73
N GLY A 132 -15.69 -21.11 -9.76
CA GLY A 132 -16.55 -19.92 -9.85
C GLY A 132 -15.87 -18.69 -10.44
N LEU A 133 -14.61 -18.78 -10.85
CA LEU A 133 -13.97 -17.76 -11.64
C LEU A 133 -14.47 -17.83 -13.10
N VAL A 134 -14.85 -16.69 -13.68
CA VAL A 134 -15.42 -16.60 -15.03
C VAL A 134 -14.42 -16.02 -16.02
N SER A 135 -13.71 -14.96 -15.63
CA SER A 135 -12.68 -14.36 -16.47
C SER A 135 -11.60 -13.67 -15.66
N VAL A 136 -10.41 -13.60 -16.26
CA VAL A 136 -9.22 -12.91 -15.75
C VAL A 136 -8.76 -11.90 -16.79
N ASP A 137 -8.65 -10.62 -16.41
CA ASP A 137 -8.03 -9.58 -17.23
C ASP A 137 -6.79 -9.08 -16.47
N CYS A 138 -5.62 -9.29 -17.04
CA CYS A 138 -4.35 -9.02 -16.40
C CYS A 138 -3.64 -7.84 -17.05
N LEU A 139 -3.41 -6.79 -16.27
CA LEU A 139 -2.67 -5.59 -16.67
C LEU A 139 -1.28 -5.66 -16.04
N PHE A 140 -0.26 -5.95 -16.85
CA PHE A 140 1.13 -5.96 -16.36
C PHE A 140 1.62 -4.54 -16.19
N ALA A 141 2.18 -4.22 -15.01
CA ALA A 141 2.79 -2.93 -14.78
C ALA A 141 4.10 -2.80 -15.59
N THR A 142 4.18 -1.79 -16.43
CA THR A 142 5.39 -1.42 -17.18
C THR A 142 6.22 -0.38 -16.42
N SER A 143 5.57 0.35 -15.51
CA SER A 143 6.21 1.30 -14.61
C SER A 143 5.31 1.53 -13.38
N LEU A 144 5.94 1.84 -12.24
CA LEU A 144 5.24 2.22 -11.02
C LEU A 144 5.78 3.58 -10.57
N SER A 145 4.99 4.64 -10.76
CA SER A 145 5.41 6.02 -10.50
C SER A 145 5.03 6.49 -9.10
N VAL A 146 3.89 6.04 -8.60
CA VAL A 146 3.44 6.26 -7.22
C VAL A 146 2.98 4.93 -6.66
N GLU A 147 3.37 4.68 -5.43
CA GLU A 147 2.92 3.55 -4.62
C GLU A 147 2.34 4.05 -3.29
N GLY A 148 1.58 3.21 -2.61
CA GLY A 148 0.88 3.60 -1.39
C GLY A 148 1.77 4.12 -0.26
N SER A 149 3.09 3.88 -0.28
CA SER A 149 4.03 4.42 0.70
C SER A 149 4.18 5.95 0.65
N ARG A 150 3.78 6.58 -0.45
CA ARG A 150 3.86 8.04 -0.64
C ARG A 150 2.61 8.79 -0.18
N TRP A 151 1.50 8.09 -0.01
CA TRP A 151 0.26 8.71 0.45
C TRP A 151 0.36 9.15 1.91
N ARG A 152 -0.19 10.33 2.24
CA ARG A 152 -0.13 10.95 3.57
C ARG A 152 -1.49 11.52 3.96
N LEU A 153 -1.80 11.46 5.25
CA LEU A 153 -3.02 12.05 5.84
C LEU A 153 -3.06 13.57 5.71
N ARG A 154 -1.89 14.23 5.77
CA ARG A 154 -1.78 15.70 5.76
C ARG A 154 -2.47 16.37 6.95
N SER A 155 -2.36 15.77 8.13
CA SER A 155 -2.91 16.28 9.40
C SER A 155 -1.89 16.99 10.27
N LEU A 156 -0.63 17.11 9.82
CA LEU A 156 0.41 17.85 10.52
C LEU A 156 0.48 19.29 10.02
N ALA A 157 0.77 20.22 10.96
CA ALA A 157 1.03 21.62 10.63
C ALA A 157 2.37 21.80 9.90
N PRO A 158 2.58 22.88 9.14
CA PRO A 158 3.80 23.09 8.34
C PRO A 158 5.09 23.08 9.16
N ASP A 159 5.07 23.62 10.37
CA ASP A 159 6.19 23.60 11.32
C ASP A 159 6.55 22.20 11.80
N GLN A 160 5.52 21.37 12.09
CA GLN A 160 5.69 19.97 12.46
C GLN A 160 6.27 19.16 11.31
N LEU A 161 5.81 19.41 10.07
CA LEU A 161 6.36 18.77 8.86
C LEU A 161 7.83 19.14 8.66
N THR A 162 8.18 20.40 8.86
CA THR A 162 9.56 20.90 8.74
C THR A 162 10.46 20.25 9.79
N ALA A 163 10.00 20.15 11.03
CA ALA A 163 10.74 19.56 12.14
C ALA A 163 10.97 18.04 11.98
N LEU A 164 9.99 17.32 11.39
CA LEU A 164 10.14 15.89 11.06
C LEU A 164 11.13 15.64 9.90
N GLY A 165 11.41 16.67 9.11
CA GLY A 165 12.18 16.57 7.89
C GLY A 165 11.37 15.95 6.73
N ALA A 166 11.77 16.26 5.50
CA ALA A 166 11.17 15.60 4.34
C ALA A 166 11.37 14.09 4.47
N PRO A 167 10.34 13.25 4.18
CA PRO A 167 10.56 11.83 4.01
C PRO A 167 11.70 11.69 3.01
N GLY A 168 12.66 10.81 3.29
CA GLY A 168 13.83 10.62 2.45
C GLY A 168 13.45 10.28 1.00
N SER A 169 13.08 11.29 0.26
CA SER A 169 12.79 11.25 -1.18
C SER A 169 14.06 11.34 -2.00
N GLY A 170 15.17 10.97 -1.40
CA GLY A 170 16.41 10.83 -2.16
C GLY A 170 16.13 9.81 -3.27
N ALA A 171 16.04 10.30 -4.51
CA ALA A 171 16.41 9.48 -5.65
C ALA A 171 17.88 9.12 -5.41
N ARG A 172 18.09 8.03 -4.67
CA ARG A 172 19.42 7.43 -4.56
C ARG A 172 19.66 6.76 -5.90
N ASP A 173 20.78 7.08 -6.51
CA ASP A 173 21.24 6.35 -7.68
C ASP A 173 21.20 4.85 -7.39
N ALA A 174 20.76 4.07 -8.38
CA ALA A 174 20.56 2.64 -8.25
C ALA A 174 21.75 2.00 -7.54
N SER A 175 21.55 1.62 -6.28
CA SER A 175 22.53 0.83 -5.54
C SER A 175 22.65 -0.55 -6.20
N PRO A 176 23.83 -1.16 -6.19
CA PRO A 176 24.01 -2.50 -6.75
C PRO A 176 23.00 -3.46 -6.11
N THR A 177 22.57 -4.45 -6.89
CA THR A 177 21.60 -5.47 -6.44
C THR A 177 22.11 -6.08 -5.13
N VAL A 178 21.44 -5.78 -4.03
CA VAL A 178 21.81 -6.32 -2.72
C VAL A 178 21.22 -7.72 -2.62
N GLU A 179 22.08 -8.71 -2.51
CA GLU A 179 21.66 -10.07 -2.18
C GLU A 179 21.20 -10.12 -0.72
N LEU A 180 20.02 -10.71 -0.52
CA LEU A 180 19.44 -10.92 0.81
C LEU A 180 19.87 -12.27 1.35
N ASP A 181 20.57 -12.27 2.48
CA ASP A 181 20.89 -13.48 3.21
C ASP A 181 19.77 -13.92 4.18
N THR A 182 20.00 -14.98 4.93
CA THR A 182 19.03 -15.56 5.86
C THR A 182 18.64 -14.58 6.97
N VAL A 183 19.60 -13.80 7.48
CA VAL A 183 19.37 -12.78 8.52
C VAL A 183 18.51 -11.63 7.99
N ASP A 184 18.80 -11.17 6.77
CA ASP A 184 18.00 -10.11 6.13
C ASP A 184 16.55 -10.57 5.93
N ARG A 185 16.34 -11.80 5.45
CA ARG A 185 14.98 -12.36 5.28
C ARG A 185 14.24 -12.50 6.59
N ALA A 186 14.89 -12.96 7.65
CA ALA A 186 14.31 -13.05 8.98
C ALA A 186 13.90 -11.66 9.51
N LEU A 187 14.74 -10.64 9.33
CA LEU A 187 14.40 -9.27 9.70
C LEU A 187 13.21 -8.73 8.92
N LEU A 188 13.15 -8.97 7.61
CA LEU A 188 12.05 -8.55 6.76
C LEU A 188 10.74 -9.26 7.14
N ASP A 189 10.78 -10.57 7.39
CA ASP A 189 9.62 -11.35 7.85
C ASP A 189 9.05 -10.83 9.19
N ALA A 190 9.93 -10.48 10.14
CA ALA A 190 9.51 -9.89 11.41
C ALA A 190 8.88 -8.49 11.21
N LEU A 191 9.49 -7.65 10.37
CA LEU A 191 9.04 -6.30 10.10
C LEU A 191 7.75 -6.22 9.26
N VAL A 192 7.44 -7.23 8.46
CA VAL A 192 6.12 -7.34 7.80
C VAL A 192 5.01 -7.45 8.83
N ARG A 193 5.26 -8.11 9.96
CA ARG A 193 4.28 -8.30 11.05
C ARG A 193 4.16 -7.06 11.92
N ASP A 194 5.31 -6.49 12.30
CA ASP A 194 5.41 -5.26 13.10
C ASP A 194 6.63 -4.43 12.69
N GLY A 195 6.41 -3.38 11.91
CA GLY A 195 7.46 -2.48 11.46
C GLY A 195 8.10 -1.64 12.59
N ARG A 196 7.52 -1.64 13.79
CA ARG A 196 8.07 -0.95 14.97
C ARG A 196 8.72 -1.88 15.99
N LEU A 197 8.84 -3.18 15.68
CA LEU A 197 9.51 -4.14 16.55
C LEU A 197 10.89 -3.61 17.00
N GLY A 198 11.19 -3.71 18.29
CA GLY A 198 12.43 -3.22 18.89
C GLY A 198 13.67 -3.93 18.36
N LEU A 199 14.84 -3.27 18.45
CA LEU A 199 16.09 -3.87 17.95
C LEU A 199 16.48 -5.16 18.70
N ALA A 200 16.16 -5.27 19.99
CA ALA A 200 16.42 -6.46 20.77
C ALA A 200 15.56 -7.66 20.28
N ALA A 201 14.25 -7.44 20.11
CA ALA A 201 13.35 -8.47 19.61
C ALA A 201 13.67 -8.87 18.15
N LEU A 202 14.08 -7.92 17.30
CA LEU A 202 14.57 -8.22 15.96
C LEU A 202 15.86 -9.04 15.97
N ALA A 203 16.76 -8.75 16.92
CA ALA A 203 18.01 -9.48 17.08
C ALA A 203 17.76 -10.93 17.52
N GLU A 204 16.85 -11.14 18.45
CA GLU A 204 16.41 -12.48 18.88
C GLU A 204 15.76 -13.24 17.70
N HIS A 205 14.84 -12.59 16.96
CA HIS A 205 14.16 -13.21 15.82
C HIS A 205 15.12 -13.62 14.69
N ALA A 206 16.19 -12.87 14.47
CA ALA A 206 17.16 -13.10 13.40
C ALA A 206 18.44 -13.81 13.86
N ASP A 207 18.47 -14.32 15.10
CA ASP A 207 19.65 -14.92 15.74
C ASP A 207 20.92 -14.07 15.52
N SER A 208 20.85 -12.80 15.95
CA SER A 208 21.89 -11.80 15.66
C SER A 208 22.03 -10.81 16.81
N SER A 209 23.01 -9.89 16.71
CA SER A 209 23.17 -8.82 17.69
C SER A 209 22.37 -7.56 17.31
N PRO A 210 21.91 -6.75 18.30
CA PRO A 210 21.24 -5.47 18.03
C PRO A 210 22.07 -4.49 17.17
N ALA A 211 23.40 -4.53 17.31
CA ALA A 211 24.32 -3.72 16.50
C ALA A 211 24.30 -4.16 15.02
N THR A 212 24.32 -5.47 14.78
CA THR A 212 24.20 -6.05 13.43
C THR A 212 22.85 -5.72 12.82
N VAL A 213 21.76 -5.89 13.57
CA VAL A 213 20.39 -5.55 13.12
C VAL A 213 20.32 -4.08 12.70
N ARG A 214 20.82 -3.15 13.53
CA ARG A 214 20.82 -1.72 13.20
C ARG A 214 21.56 -1.42 11.89
N ARG A 215 22.73 -2.04 11.67
CA ARG A 215 23.51 -1.86 10.46
C ARG A 215 22.77 -2.42 9.23
N ARG A 216 22.16 -3.60 9.36
CA ARG A 216 21.41 -4.25 8.28
C ARG A 216 20.15 -3.47 7.90
N LEU A 217 19.38 -3.00 8.89
CA LEU A 217 18.20 -2.17 8.64
C LEU A 217 18.56 -0.89 7.86
N ARG A 218 19.66 -0.23 8.23
CA ARG A 218 20.15 0.93 7.47
C ARG A 218 20.50 0.55 6.02
N ARG A 219 21.22 -0.56 5.83
CA ARG A 219 21.58 -1.05 4.49
C ARG A 219 20.34 -1.33 3.64
N LEU A 220 19.32 -2.00 4.19
CA LEU A 220 18.07 -2.33 3.51
C LEU A 220 17.26 -1.09 3.15
N ASP A 221 17.22 -0.11 4.03
CA ASP A 221 16.57 1.19 3.78
C ASP A 221 17.34 2.01 2.75
N ASP A 222 18.66 2.14 2.93
CA ASP A 222 19.55 2.88 2.03
C ASP A 222 19.58 2.31 0.61
N SER A 223 19.45 1.00 0.45
CA SER A 223 19.39 0.33 -0.87
C SER A 223 18.01 0.42 -1.53
N GLY A 224 16.97 0.92 -0.84
CA GLY A 224 15.61 0.97 -1.37
C GLY A 224 14.93 -0.39 -1.51
N ILE A 225 15.45 -1.45 -0.86
CA ILE A 225 14.82 -2.78 -0.80
C ILE A 225 13.64 -2.76 0.15
N LEU A 226 13.80 -2.10 1.30
CA LEU A 226 12.82 -1.98 2.35
C LEU A 226 12.20 -0.59 2.34
N THR A 227 10.89 -0.54 2.44
CA THR A 227 10.14 0.67 2.81
C THR A 227 9.25 0.35 4.00
N LEU A 228 9.38 1.11 5.08
CA LEU A 228 8.44 1.04 6.19
C LEU A 228 7.24 1.93 5.91
N ARG A 229 6.05 1.40 6.13
CA ARG A 229 4.78 2.08 5.87
C ARG A 229 3.95 2.13 7.14
N CYS A 230 3.26 3.24 7.35
CA CYS A 230 2.19 3.34 8.34
C CYS A 230 0.86 3.46 7.59
N ASP A 231 0.04 2.42 7.69
CA ASP A 231 -1.32 2.42 7.15
C ASP A 231 -2.35 2.57 8.29
N MET A 232 -3.56 2.92 7.90
CA MET A 232 -4.71 3.02 8.79
C MET A 232 -6.00 2.61 8.07
N ALA A 233 -7.06 2.37 8.84
CA ALA A 233 -8.40 2.15 8.31
C ALA A 233 -8.84 3.34 7.45
N ALA A 234 -9.22 3.10 6.19
CA ALA A 234 -9.49 4.15 5.21
C ALA A 234 -10.63 5.08 5.62
N ALA A 235 -11.66 4.55 6.29
CA ALA A 235 -12.77 5.34 6.80
C ALA A 235 -12.31 6.46 7.77
N LEU A 236 -11.28 6.19 8.57
CA LEU A 236 -10.72 7.16 9.54
C LEU A 236 -9.89 8.24 8.87
N ALA A 237 -9.42 8.01 7.65
CA ALA A 237 -8.69 8.99 6.85
C ALA A 237 -9.62 10.02 6.17
N GLY A 238 -10.95 9.92 6.37
CA GLY A 238 -11.93 10.77 5.72
C GLY A 238 -12.05 10.55 4.22
N ARG A 239 -11.51 9.44 3.70
CA ARG A 239 -11.52 9.04 2.29
C ARG A 239 -11.86 7.57 2.14
N PRO A 240 -13.13 7.20 2.45
CA PRO A 240 -13.53 5.80 2.54
C PRO A 240 -13.69 5.10 1.19
N VAL A 241 -13.74 5.85 0.08
CA VAL A 241 -14.06 5.30 -1.23
C VAL A 241 -12.78 5.13 -2.06
N PRO A 242 -12.26 3.90 -2.23
CA PRO A 242 -11.22 3.62 -3.21
C PRO A 242 -11.85 3.56 -4.60
N VAL A 243 -11.19 4.18 -5.58
CA VAL A 243 -11.54 4.06 -6.99
C VAL A 243 -10.30 3.83 -7.82
N SER A 244 -10.34 2.81 -8.67
CA SER A 244 -9.29 2.55 -9.66
C SER A 244 -9.75 3.02 -11.03
N LEU A 245 -8.94 3.90 -11.64
CA LEU A 245 -9.19 4.46 -12.96
C LEU A 245 -8.29 3.75 -13.98
N LEU A 246 -8.89 3.26 -15.05
CA LEU A 246 -8.16 2.87 -16.25
C LEU A 246 -8.25 3.97 -17.28
N GLY A 247 -7.13 4.27 -17.92
CA GLY A 247 -7.08 5.34 -18.91
C GLY A 247 -6.13 5.03 -20.04
N ARG A 248 -6.28 5.82 -21.11
CA ARG A 248 -5.40 5.84 -22.27
C ARG A 248 -4.88 7.24 -22.52
N ALA A 249 -3.59 7.33 -22.79
CA ALA A 249 -2.94 8.54 -23.25
C ALA A 249 -1.89 8.18 -24.32
N PRO A 250 -1.55 9.08 -25.24
CA PRO A 250 -0.43 8.87 -26.15
C PRO A 250 0.86 8.59 -25.35
N ALA A 251 1.71 7.70 -25.88
CA ALA A 251 2.94 7.28 -25.18
C ALA A 251 3.83 8.46 -24.75
N ARG A 252 3.91 9.52 -25.60
CA ARG A 252 4.67 10.75 -25.29
C ARG A 252 4.13 11.51 -24.08
N ASP A 253 2.85 11.34 -23.72
CA ASP A 253 2.18 12.10 -22.65
C ASP A 253 2.10 11.33 -21.34
N THR A 254 2.43 10.02 -21.31
CA THR A 254 2.30 9.16 -20.13
C THR A 254 3.08 9.68 -18.93
N ALA A 255 4.29 10.22 -19.13
CA ALA A 255 5.08 10.80 -18.07
C ALA A 255 4.41 12.06 -17.44
N ALA A 256 3.74 12.88 -18.24
CA ALA A 256 2.99 14.05 -17.76
C ALA A 256 1.74 13.60 -16.98
N VAL A 257 1.04 12.58 -17.48
CA VAL A 257 -0.10 11.96 -16.79
C VAL A 257 0.32 11.44 -15.42
N HIS A 258 1.40 10.65 -15.34
CA HIS A 258 1.91 10.13 -14.08
C HIS A 258 2.27 11.23 -13.08
N ARG A 259 2.96 12.28 -13.51
CA ARG A 259 3.29 13.43 -12.64
C ARG A 259 2.03 14.14 -12.12
N THR A 260 1.02 14.31 -12.97
CA THR A 260 -0.24 14.96 -12.59
C THR A 260 -0.99 14.15 -11.55
N PHE A 261 -1.11 12.83 -11.74
CA PHE A 261 -1.69 11.94 -10.71
C PHE A 261 -0.88 11.97 -9.42
N ALA A 262 0.45 11.91 -9.52
CA ALA A 262 1.35 11.91 -8.36
C ALA A 262 1.23 13.17 -7.49
N ALA A 263 0.79 14.28 -8.06
CA ALA A 263 0.55 15.53 -7.34
C ALA A 263 -0.79 15.58 -6.60
N LEU A 264 -1.71 14.65 -6.88
CA LEU A 264 -3.00 14.59 -6.20
C LEU A 264 -2.87 14.05 -4.79
N PRO A 265 -3.46 14.71 -3.78
CA PRO A 265 -3.48 14.19 -2.41
C PRO A 265 -4.28 12.89 -2.26
N GLU A 266 -5.19 12.63 -3.18
CA GLU A 266 -6.01 11.40 -3.25
C GLU A 266 -5.25 10.22 -3.84
N CYS A 267 -4.17 10.47 -4.60
CA CYS A 267 -3.48 9.41 -5.34
C CYS A 267 -2.74 8.45 -4.41
N ARG A 268 -3.13 7.18 -4.47
CA ARG A 268 -2.48 6.06 -3.78
C ARG A 268 -1.48 5.33 -4.66
N LEU A 269 -1.81 5.21 -5.94
CA LEU A 269 -1.03 4.47 -6.91
C LEU A 269 -1.22 5.06 -8.29
N VAL A 270 -0.16 5.14 -9.09
CA VAL A 270 -0.24 5.32 -10.53
C VAL A 270 0.85 4.50 -11.22
N ALA A 271 0.44 3.75 -12.22
CA ALA A 271 1.27 2.83 -12.99
C ALA A 271 1.01 2.96 -14.50
N GLY A 272 2.06 2.79 -15.28
CA GLY A 272 1.92 2.41 -16.68
C GLY A 272 1.61 0.92 -16.76
N VAL A 273 0.68 0.54 -17.61
CA VAL A 273 0.25 -0.87 -17.74
C VAL A 273 0.14 -1.30 -19.19
N THR A 274 0.10 -2.63 -19.41
CA THR A 274 -0.21 -3.23 -20.70
C THR A 274 -1.73 -3.45 -20.85
N GLY A 275 -2.16 -3.88 -22.04
CA GLY A 275 -3.55 -4.31 -22.29
C GLY A 275 -4.45 -3.20 -22.83
N ARG A 276 -5.71 -3.21 -22.42
CA ARG A 276 -6.75 -2.29 -22.92
C ARG A 276 -6.58 -0.83 -22.47
N ALA A 277 -5.75 -0.60 -21.46
CA ALA A 277 -5.36 0.73 -20.95
C ALA A 277 -3.83 0.82 -20.91
N ASN A 278 -3.28 2.02 -20.84
CA ASN A 278 -1.84 2.20 -20.58
C ASN A 278 -1.57 3.04 -19.33
N ILE A 279 -2.63 3.46 -18.64
CA ILE A 279 -2.61 4.14 -17.35
C ILE A 279 -3.54 3.36 -16.40
N PHE A 280 -3.03 3.04 -15.22
CA PHE A 280 -3.80 2.55 -14.09
C PHE A 280 -3.51 3.44 -12.88
N ALA A 281 -4.55 3.96 -12.23
CA ALA A 281 -4.38 4.80 -11.04
C ALA A 281 -5.43 4.48 -9.99
N THR A 282 -5.04 4.39 -8.73
CA THR A 282 -5.96 4.25 -7.59
C THR A 282 -5.98 5.54 -6.78
N LEU A 283 -7.17 6.06 -6.58
CA LEU A 283 -7.46 7.24 -5.76
C LEU A 283 -8.30 6.83 -4.55
N TRP A 284 -8.10 7.50 -3.43
CA TRP A 284 -9.02 7.46 -2.29
C TRP A 284 -9.77 8.77 -2.22
N VAL A 285 -11.09 8.72 -2.35
CA VAL A 285 -11.97 9.89 -2.43
C VAL A 285 -12.98 9.93 -1.29
N HIS A 286 -13.61 11.07 -1.06
CA HIS A 286 -14.55 11.26 0.04
C HIS A 286 -15.89 10.55 -0.21
N ASP A 287 -16.39 10.63 -1.44
CA ASP A 287 -17.69 10.09 -1.85
C ASP A 287 -17.68 9.75 -3.35
N LEU A 288 -18.75 9.12 -3.83
CA LEU A 288 -18.88 8.78 -5.24
C LEU A 288 -18.92 10.00 -6.17
N GLY A 289 -19.49 11.12 -5.72
CA GLY A 289 -19.52 12.36 -6.49
C GLY A 289 -18.14 12.99 -6.67
N ASP A 290 -17.23 12.74 -5.72
CA ASP A 290 -15.85 13.20 -5.82
C ASP A 290 -15.09 12.54 -6.98
N ILE A 291 -15.47 11.31 -7.37
CA ILE A 291 -14.89 10.61 -8.53
C ILE A 291 -15.04 11.49 -9.79
N GLN A 292 -16.26 11.94 -10.06
CA GLN A 292 -16.52 12.78 -11.24
C GLN A 292 -15.82 14.14 -11.15
N ARG A 293 -15.81 14.77 -9.97
CA ARG A 293 -15.11 16.05 -9.75
C ARG A 293 -13.62 15.91 -10.04
N ARG A 294 -12.97 14.84 -9.54
CA ARG A 294 -11.54 14.59 -9.76
C ARG A 294 -11.24 14.26 -11.22
N GLU A 295 -12.05 13.46 -11.85
CA GLU A 295 -11.89 13.14 -13.26
C GLU A 295 -12.02 14.39 -14.15
N THR A 296 -13.04 15.22 -13.93
CA THR A 296 -13.22 16.48 -14.66
C THR A 296 -11.97 17.38 -14.51
N ALA A 297 -11.46 17.53 -13.29
CA ALA A 297 -10.26 18.31 -13.02
C ALA A 297 -8.99 17.71 -13.67
N LEU A 298 -8.89 16.38 -13.71
CA LEU A 298 -7.80 15.68 -14.38
C LEU A 298 -7.84 15.87 -15.90
N CYS A 299 -9.00 15.65 -16.52
CA CYS A 299 -9.18 15.80 -17.97
C CYS A 299 -8.97 17.25 -18.45
N ALA A 300 -9.35 18.22 -17.62
CA ALA A 300 -9.04 19.63 -17.93
C ALA A 300 -7.53 19.92 -17.96
N ARG A 301 -6.74 19.24 -17.11
CA ARG A 301 -5.26 19.38 -17.06
C ARG A 301 -4.54 18.49 -18.06
N LEU A 302 -5.18 17.42 -18.49
CA LEU A 302 -4.63 16.36 -19.34
C LEU A 302 -5.60 16.08 -20.51
N PRO A 303 -5.67 16.97 -21.51
CA PRO A 303 -6.65 16.85 -22.60
C PRO A 303 -6.52 15.58 -23.44
N THR A 304 -5.32 14.94 -23.41
CA THR A 304 -5.04 13.70 -24.15
C THR A 304 -5.33 12.42 -23.34
N LEU A 305 -5.69 12.55 -22.05
CA LEU A 305 -6.09 11.44 -21.21
C LEU A 305 -7.57 11.11 -21.45
N THR A 306 -7.85 9.88 -21.83
CA THR A 306 -9.19 9.32 -21.86
C THR A 306 -9.35 8.30 -20.74
N VAL A 307 -10.21 8.54 -19.77
CA VAL A 307 -10.58 7.55 -18.74
C VAL A 307 -11.55 6.55 -19.37
N THR A 308 -11.15 5.30 -19.42
CA THR A 308 -11.90 4.22 -20.09
C THR A 308 -12.74 3.38 -19.13
N ASP A 309 -12.35 3.34 -17.84
CA ASP A 309 -13.08 2.59 -16.83
C ASP A 309 -12.88 3.19 -15.43
N ARG A 310 -13.86 2.98 -14.54
CA ARG A 310 -13.89 3.43 -13.14
C ARG A 310 -14.38 2.30 -12.27
N ILE A 311 -13.46 1.70 -11.54
CA ILE A 311 -13.74 0.54 -10.70
C ILE A 311 -13.79 1.02 -9.25
N VAL A 312 -14.98 1.04 -8.68
CA VAL A 312 -15.19 1.45 -7.29
C VAL A 312 -14.98 0.25 -6.38
N GLY A 313 -14.05 0.39 -5.44
CA GLY A 313 -13.85 -0.58 -4.38
C GLY A 313 -14.94 -0.44 -3.31
N LEU A 314 -15.54 -1.56 -2.95
CA LEU A 314 -16.54 -1.65 -1.89
C LEU A 314 -15.94 -2.07 -0.57
N HIS A 315 -14.96 -2.99 -0.61
CA HIS A 315 -14.29 -3.51 0.57
C HIS A 315 -12.90 -4.03 0.19
N THR A 316 -11.87 -3.51 0.86
CA THR A 316 -10.51 -4.07 0.76
C THR A 316 -10.38 -5.20 1.78
N VAL A 317 -10.37 -6.44 1.31
CA VAL A 317 -10.31 -7.65 2.18
C VAL A 317 -8.87 -7.89 2.68
N LYS A 318 -7.89 -7.58 1.82
CA LYS A 318 -6.46 -7.74 2.10
C LYS A 318 -5.71 -6.54 1.54
N ARG A 319 -4.80 -5.96 2.32
CA ARG A 319 -3.91 -4.88 1.87
C ARG A 319 -2.49 -5.14 2.32
N MET A 320 -1.59 -5.37 1.36
CA MET A 320 -0.19 -5.70 1.62
C MET A 320 -0.04 -6.81 2.68
N GLY A 321 -0.87 -7.86 2.56
CA GLY A 321 -0.91 -9.00 3.48
C GLY A 321 -1.79 -8.82 4.72
N HIS A 322 -2.12 -7.61 5.11
CA HIS A 322 -3.02 -7.37 6.25
C HIS A 322 -4.47 -7.64 5.86
N LEU A 323 -5.15 -8.49 6.63
CA LEU A 323 -6.58 -8.78 6.48
C LEU A 323 -7.38 -7.67 7.16
N LEU A 324 -8.40 -7.18 6.46
CA LEU A 324 -9.21 -6.08 6.92
C LEU A 324 -10.68 -6.51 7.05
N ASP A 325 -11.37 -5.98 8.06
CA ASP A 325 -12.82 -6.09 8.19
C ASP A 325 -13.55 -5.06 7.32
N GLU A 326 -14.88 -5.08 7.37
CA GLU A 326 -15.75 -4.18 6.60
C GLU A 326 -15.53 -2.69 6.92
N ASP A 327 -15.04 -2.35 8.11
CA ASP A 327 -14.66 -1.00 8.52
C ASP A 327 -13.22 -0.63 8.09
N GLY A 328 -12.50 -1.56 7.44
CA GLY A 328 -11.10 -1.41 7.02
C GLY A 328 -10.10 -1.53 8.17
N ARG A 329 -10.49 -2.08 9.33
CA ARG A 329 -9.61 -2.34 10.47
C ARG A 329 -8.79 -3.61 10.22
N ARG A 330 -7.56 -3.60 10.65
CA ARG A 330 -6.73 -4.80 10.60
C ARG A 330 -7.23 -5.85 11.61
N VAL A 331 -7.66 -7.00 11.11
CA VAL A 331 -8.12 -8.14 11.92
C VAL A 331 -7.18 -9.34 11.87
N GLY A 332 -6.19 -9.31 10.98
CA GLY A 332 -5.24 -10.41 10.83
C GLY A 332 -4.11 -10.09 9.85
N LEU A 333 -3.25 -11.09 9.64
CA LEU A 333 -2.15 -11.00 8.70
C LEU A 333 -1.99 -12.34 7.97
N ARG A 334 -1.87 -12.26 6.65
CA ARG A 334 -1.29 -13.29 5.78
C ARG A 334 -0.01 -12.70 5.22
N ALA A 335 1.12 -13.04 5.84
CA ALA A 335 2.40 -12.45 5.47
C ALA A 335 2.67 -12.62 3.97
N ILE A 336 3.06 -11.55 3.33
CA ILE A 336 3.60 -11.60 1.97
C ILE A 336 5.11 -11.83 2.04
N ARG A 337 5.67 -12.54 1.08
CA ARG A 337 7.11 -12.79 0.97
C ARG A 337 7.62 -12.34 -0.38
N PRO A 338 7.62 -11.05 -0.64
CA PRO A 338 8.01 -10.52 -1.94
C PRO A 338 9.52 -10.60 -2.20
N TRP A 339 10.36 -10.76 -1.15
CA TRP A 339 11.82 -10.82 -1.17
C TRP A 339 12.45 -12.20 -1.01
#